data_40d2262a4340ee633b61f8f25bc474e3
#
_entry.id   40d2262a4340ee633b61f8f25bc474e3
#
_cell.length_a   1.000
_cell.length_b   1.000
_cell.length_c   1.000
_cell.angle_alpha   90.00
_cell.angle_beta   90.00
_cell.angle_gamma   90.00
#
_symmetry.space_group_name_H-M   'P 1'
#
loop_
_entity.id
_entity.type
_entity.pdbx_description
1 polymer ?
#
loop_
_entity_poly.entity_id
_entity_poly.type
_entity_poly.pdbx_seq_one_letter_code
_entity_poly.pdbx_strand_id
1 'polypeptide(L)'
;AFQKAVLWASLFEVMGFGCMSGPLGGRMLPPHTSFIHYLWPGSVKLAPFPNLPLFGGYRRSWLDVVLYAALLFSLARTLVLPELYTEDFLPIILLLPLCALGDKTIPLAARVEHHFAMLICFLLSDNWIAGAKWVQLAIRFWAGVSKLTVAFAYVVPIMTANNPLLKNEALRKRLFVSYPDALHP
;
A
#
# COMPACT_ATOMS: atom_id res chain seq x y z
N ALA A 1 21.95 4.35 2.89
CA ALA A 1 21.42 3.12 2.21
C ALA A 1 20.00 2.78 2.68
N PHE A 2 19.70 2.68 4.00
CA PHE A 2 18.40 2.27 4.52
C PHE A 2 17.23 3.19 4.09
N GLN A 3 17.40 4.51 4.20
CA GLN A 3 16.40 5.48 3.76
C GLN A 3 16.06 5.32 2.27
N LYS A 4 17.06 5.08 1.42
CA LYS A 4 16.83 4.80 -0.01
C LYS A 4 16.09 3.48 -0.24
N ALA A 5 16.34 2.46 0.57
CA ALA A 5 15.58 1.21 0.49
C ALA A 5 14.10 1.41 0.85
N VAL A 6 13.81 2.24 1.85
CA VAL A 6 12.42 2.60 2.20
C VAL A 6 11.76 3.41 1.08
N LEU A 7 12.46 4.38 0.50
CA LEU A 7 11.96 5.17 -0.63
C LEU A 7 11.69 4.30 -1.86
N TRP A 8 12.60 3.38 -2.16
CA TRP A 8 12.42 2.41 -3.25
C TRP A 8 11.18 1.54 -3.02
N ALA A 9 11.05 0.96 -1.82
CA ALA A 9 9.89 0.14 -1.50
C ALA A 9 8.60 0.95 -1.57
N SER A 10 8.61 2.20 -1.06
CA SER A 10 7.46 3.11 -1.12
C SER A 10 7.07 3.42 -2.57
N LEU A 11 8.03 3.76 -3.42
CA LEU A 11 7.80 4.03 -4.85
C LEU A 11 7.20 2.80 -5.54
N PHE A 12 7.79 1.63 -5.34
CA PHE A 12 7.38 0.38 -5.94
C PHE A 12 5.94 0.00 -5.55
N GLU A 13 5.59 0.16 -4.28
CA GLU A 13 4.24 -0.12 -3.78
C GLU A 13 3.23 0.95 -4.22
N VAL A 14 3.58 2.23 -4.19
CA VAL A 14 2.72 3.33 -4.69
C VAL A 14 2.42 3.15 -6.18
N MET A 15 3.36 2.63 -6.96
CA MET A 15 3.14 2.28 -8.36
C MET A 15 2.25 1.04 -8.56
N GLY A 16 1.89 0.33 -7.48
CA GLY A 16 1.03 -0.86 -7.52
C GLY A 16 1.75 -2.16 -7.86
N PHE A 17 3.09 -2.20 -7.80
CA PHE A 17 3.87 -3.41 -8.12
C PHE A 17 4.14 -4.31 -6.91
N GLY A 18 4.12 -3.75 -5.69
CA GLY A 18 4.56 -4.45 -4.49
C GLY A 18 3.50 -5.28 -3.78
N CYS A 19 2.22 -5.05 -4.03
CA CYS A 19 1.16 -5.58 -3.20
C CYS A 19 0.50 -6.82 -3.79
N MET A 20 0.94 -8.01 -3.32
CA MET A 20 0.25 -9.28 -3.61
C MET A 20 -0.98 -9.51 -2.72
N SER A 21 -1.15 -8.77 -1.63
CA SER A 21 -2.17 -8.99 -0.59
C SER A 21 -3.13 -7.81 -0.37
N GLY A 22 -2.98 -6.72 -1.13
CA GLY A 22 -3.88 -5.57 -1.06
C GLY A 22 -5.11 -5.71 -1.96
N PRO A 23 -6.05 -4.78 -1.90
CA PRO A 23 -7.24 -4.78 -2.78
C PRO A 23 -6.87 -4.68 -4.26
N LEU A 24 -5.67 -4.25 -4.56
CA LEU A 24 -5.10 -4.16 -5.90
C LEU A 24 -4.15 -5.32 -6.22
N GLY A 25 -3.92 -6.19 -5.25
CA GLY A 25 -3.11 -7.39 -5.42
C GLY A 25 -3.91 -8.56 -5.97
N GLY A 26 -3.23 -9.65 -6.19
CA GLY A 26 -3.84 -10.88 -6.66
C GLY A 26 -3.89 -11.00 -8.18
N ARG A 27 -4.95 -11.60 -8.71
CA ARG A 27 -5.09 -11.93 -10.14
C ARG A 27 -5.54 -10.75 -11.00
N MET A 28 -5.62 -9.56 -10.46
CA MET A 28 -5.98 -8.39 -11.25
C MET A 28 -4.85 -8.08 -12.22
N LEU A 29 -5.22 -7.88 -13.47
CA LEU A 29 -4.26 -7.53 -14.52
C LEU A 29 -3.63 -6.16 -14.22
N PRO A 30 -2.32 -5.99 -14.43
CA PRO A 30 -1.59 -4.76 -14.13
C PRO A 30 -2.25 -3.46 -14.56
N PRO A 31 -2.91 -3.33 -15.73
CA PRO A 31 -3.46 -2.05 -16.16
C PRO A 31 -4.49 -1.43 -15.22
N HIS A 32 -5.25 -2.25 -14.50
CA HIS A 32 -6.35 -1.76 -13.65
C HIS A 32 -5.93 -1.40 -12.22
N THR A 33 -4.70 -1.73 -11.83
CA THR A 33 -4.23 -1.60 -10.45
C THR A 33 -2.88 -0.92 -10.34
N SER A 34 -2.30 -0.54 -11.46
CA SER A 34 -0.99 0.11 -11.56
C SER A 34 -1.11 1.63 -11.63
N PHE A 35 0.05 2.28 -11.58
CA PHE A 35 0.18 3.71 -11.77
C PHE A 35 -0.54 4.24 -13.03
N ILE A 36 -0.69 3.44 -14.09
CA ILE A 36 -1.44 3.81 -15.30
C ILE A 36 -2.90 4.14 -14.94
N HIS A 37 -3.55 3.31 -14.10
CA HIS A 37 -4.92 3.58 -13.65
C HIS A 37 -5.02 4.86 -12.82
N TYR A 38 -4.03 5.09 -11.94
CA TYR A 38 -4.01 6.29 -11.09
C TYR A 38 -3.67 7.58 -11.85
N LEU A 39 -2.97 7.48 -12.98
CA LEU A 39 -2.67 8.60 -13.87
C LEU A 39 -3.78 8.86 -14.92
N TRP A 40 -4.83 8.04 -14.96
CA TRP A 40 -5.90 8.20 -15.95
C TRP A 40 -7.08 8.98 -15.38
N PRO A 41 -7.34 10.22 -15.82
CA PRO A 41 -8.49 11.00 -15.39
C PRO A 41 -9.80 10.31 -15.79
N GLY A 42 -10.84 10.43 -14.96
CA GLY A 42 -12.11 9.75 -15.17
C GLY A 42 -12.15 8.28 -14.78
N SER A 43 -11.03 7.66 -14.41
CA SER A 43 -11.00 6.33 -13.84
C SER A 43 -11.74 6.28 -12.50
N VAL A 44 -12.25 5.11 -12.12
CA VAL A 44 -12.96 4.91 -10.86
C VAL A 44 -12.01 5.09 -9.68
N LYS A 45 -12.48 5.82 -8.65
CA LYS A 45 -11.77 5.99 -7.38
C LYS A 45 -12.71 5.73 -6.19
N LEU A 46 -12.13 5.45 -5.05
CA LEU A 46 -12.84 5.27 -3.78
C LEU A 46 -12.44 6.41 -2.82
N ALA A 47 -13.12 7.55 -2.96
CA ALA A 47 -12.90 8.67 -2.06
C ALA A 47 -13.37 8.30 -0.63
N PRO A 48 -12.55 8.51 0.41
CA PRO A 48 -12.96 8.27 1.80
C PRO A 48 -14.14 9.17 2.23
N PHE A 49 -14.21 10.36 1.65
CA PHE A 49 -15.28 11.34 1.87
C PHE A 49 -15.89 11.75 0.53
N PRO A 50 -16.94 11.04 0.05
CA PRO A 50 -17.51 11.28 -1.29
C PRO A 50 -18.03 12.70 -1.55
N ASN A 51 -18.44 13.39 -0.48
CA ASN A 51 -19.00 14.74 -0.53
C ASN A 51 -17.96 15.85 -0.31
N LEU A 52 -16.69 15.51 -0.12
CA LEU A 52 -15.64 16.51 0.10
C LEU A 52 -15.40 17.30 -1.20
N PRO A 53 -15.45 18.64 -1.17
CA PRO A 53 -15.09 19.46 -2.32
C PRO A 53 -13.68 19.13 -2.81
N LEU A 54 -13.46 19.11 -4.11
CA LEU A 54 -12.20 18.83 -4.81
C LEU A 54 -11.73 17.36 -4.74
N PHE A 55 -11.88 16.67 -3.60
CA PHE A 55 -11.38 15.30 -3.38
C PHE A 55 -12.47 14.23 -3.47
N GLY A 56 -13.73 14.61 -3.34
CA GLY A 56 -14.86 13.67 -3.36
C GLY A 56 -15.17 13.12 -4.76
N GLY A 57 -16.30 12.40 -4.84
CA GLY A 57 -16.78 11.79 -6.08
C GLY A 57 -16.22 10.38 -6.33
N TYR A 58 -16.78 9.75 -7.37
CA TYR A 58 -16.47 8.34 -7.72
C TYR A 58 -15.50 8.24 -8.91
N ARG A 59 -15.17 9.37 -9.52
CA ARG A 59 -14.25 9.43 -10.66
C ARG A 59 -13.06 10.32 -10.35
N ARG A 60 -11.91 9.90 -10.81
CA ARG A 60 -10.64 10.60 -10.62
C ARG A 60 -10.64 11.91 -11.38
N SER A 61 -10.39 12.98 -10.64
CA SER A 61 -10.24 14.34 -11.20
C SER A 61 -8.81 14.58 -11.72
N TRP A 62 -8.62 15.65 -12.46
CA TRP A 62 -7.27 16.10 -12.82
C TRP A 62 -6.42 16.45 -11.60
N LEU A 63 -7.03 16.94 -10.52
CA LEU A 63 -6.33 17.21 -9.26
C LEU A 63 -5.75 15.92 -8.67
N ASP A 64 -6.54 14.83 -8.62
CA ASP A 64 -6.07 13.54 -8.14
C ASP A 64 -4.89 13.03 -8.97
N VAL A 65 -4.94 13.20 -10.29
CA VAL A 65 -3.86 12.80 -11.21
C VAL A 65 -2.59 13.60 -10.95
N VAL A 66 -2.71 14.92 -10.82
CA VAL A 66 -1.57 15.82 -10.59
C VAL A 66 -0.91 15.51 -9.23
N LEU A 67 -1.71 15.33 -8.17
CA LEU A 67 -1.19 14.97 -6.85
C LEU A 67 -0.46 13.64 -6.86
N TYR A 68 -1.03 12.64 -7.53
CA TYR A 68 -0.40 11.34 -7.64
C TYR A 68 0.89 11.40 -8.49
N ALA A 69 0.88 12.10 -9.61
CA ALA A 69 2.07 12.33 -10.43
C ALA A 69 3.18 13.07 -9.65
N ALA A 70 2.79 14.11 -8.87
CA ALA A 70 3.71 14.83 -8.00
C ALA A 70 4.31 13.92 -6.91
N LEU A 71 3.51 13.01 -6.34
CA LEU A 71 3.98 12.01 -5.37
C LEU A 71 5.01 11.07 -6.01
N LEU A 72 4.72 10.50 -7.18
CA LEU A 72 5.67 9.65 -7.91
C LEU A 72 6.96 10.39 -8.24
N PHE A 73 6.84 11.63 -8.74
CA PHE A 73 7.99 12.47 -9.04
C PHE A 73 8.83 12.76 -7.81
N SER A 74 8.20 13.11 -6.69
CA SER A 74 8.90 13.39 -5.42
C SER A 74 9.64 12.16 -4.90
N LEU A 75 9.00 10.98 -4.93
CA LEU A 75 9.64 9.72 -4.54
C LEU A 75 10.83 9.37 -5.44
N ALA A 76 10.65 9.48 -6.76
CA ALA A 76 11.71 9.18 -7.73
C ALA A 76 12.87 10.16 -7.62
N ARG A 77 12.58 11.49 -7.50
CA ARG A 77 13.60 12.53 -7.31
C ARG A 77 14.42 12.24 -6.06
N THR A 78 13.78 12.05 -4.92
CA THR A 78 14.47 11.82 -3.64
C THR A 78 15.31 10.53 -3.68
N LEU A 79 14.84 9.50 -4.38
CA LEU A 79 15.59 8.23 -4.55
C LEU A 79 16.90 8.42 -5.32
N VAL A 80 16.92 9.29 -6.34
CA VAL A 80 18.07 9.53 -7.22
C VAL A 80 19.10 10.47 -6.59
N LEU A 81 18.71 11.31 -5.64
CA LEU A 81 19.64 12.23 -4.98
C LEU A 81 20.83 11.47 -4.37
N PRO A 82 22.07 11.95 -4.53
CA PRO A 82 23.25 11.28 -3.97
C PRO A 82 23.21 11.28 -2.43
N GLU A 83 22.82 12.39 -1.83
CA GLU A 83 22.64 12.59 -0.40
C GLU A 83 21.18 12.95 -0.11
N LEU A 84 20.70 12.55 1.06
CA LEU A 84 19.33 12.80 1.50
C LEU A 84 19.35 13.73 2.70
N TYR A 85 18.66 14.84 2.56
CA TYR A 85 18.42 15.79 3.64
C TYR A 85 17.00 15.62 4.18
N THR A 86 16.79 16.05 5.41
CA THR A 86 15.48 15.96 6.08
C THR A 86 14.36 16.61 5.26
N GLU A 87 14.67 17.71 4.60
CA GLU A 87 13.72 18.47 3.78
C GLU A 87 13.22 17.71 2.54
N ASP A 88 14.01 16.76 2.02
CA ASP A 88 13.64 15.98 0.84
C ASP A 88 12.44 15.05 1.09
N PHE A 89 12.18 14.71 2.35
CA PHE A 89 11.03 13.86 2.73
C PHE A 89 9.72 14.66 2.86
N LEU A 90 9.79 15.98 3.06
CA LEU A 90 8.62 16.82 3.30
C LEU A 90 7.56 16.75 2.18
N PRO A 91 7.93 16.87 0.89
CA PRO A 91 6.95 16.77 -0.19
C PRO A 91 6.21 15.42 -0.20
N ILE A 92 6.92 14.33 0.07
CA ILE A 92 6.34 12.98 0.08
C ILE A 92 5.34 12.84 1.24
N ILE A 93 5.72 13.33 2.43
CA ILE A 93 4.89 13.29 3.64
C ILE A 93 3.62 14.14 3.49
N LEU A 94 3.67 15.22 2.75
CA LEU A 94 2.49 16.05 2.47
C LEU A 94 1.62 15.48 1.36
N LEU A 95 2.22 15.02 0.26
CA LEU A 95 1.47 14.54 -0.91
C LEU A 95 0.76 13.22 -0.65
N LEU A 96 1.32 12.34 0.17
CA LEU A 96 0.79 11.02 0.41
C LEU A 96 -0.59 11.05 1.10
N PRO A 97 -0.82 11.82 2.20
CA PRO A 97 -2.15 12.02 2.77
C PRO A 97 -3.12 12.73 1.82
N LEU A 98 -2.64 13.69 1.01
CA LEU A 98 -3.48 14.36 0.03
C LEU A 98 -3.99 13.38 -1.03
N CYS A 99 -3.13 12.50 -1.53
CA CYS A 99 -3.55 11.39 -2.41
C CYS A 99 -4.56 10.46 -1.72
N ALA A 100 -4.37 10.18 -0.43
CA ALA A 100 -5.27 9.34 0.36
C ALA A 100 -6.66 9.96 0.53
N LEU A 101 -6.74 11.29 0.66
CA LEU A 101 -8.02 12.02 0.69
C LEU A 101 -8.76 11.93 -0.65
N GLY A 102 -8.04 11.86 -1.76
CA GLY A 102 -8.65 11.66 -3.08
C GLY A 102 -9.08 10.23 -3.33
N ASP A 103 -8.26 9.26 -2.93
CA ASP A 103 -8.51 7.84 -3.18
C ASP A 103 -7.87 6.95 -2.11
N LYS A 104 -8.70 6.33 -1.28
CA LYS A 104 -8.24 5.42 -0.22
C LYS A 104 -7.56 4.14 -0.74
N THR A 105 -7.67 3.83 -2.02
CA THR A 105 -7.00 2.65 -2.59
C THR A 105 -5.49 2.85 -2.71
N ILE A 106 -5.02 4.08 -2.88
CA ILE A 106 -3.59 4.40 -2.98
C ILE A 106 -2.86 4.04 -1.67
N PRO A 107 -3.24 4.56 -0.49
CA PRO A 107 -2.57 4.19 0.76
C PRO A 107 -2.71 2.71 1.13
N LEU A 108 -3.86 2.08 0.83
CA LEU A 108 -4.06 0.67 1.09
C LEU A 108 -3.14 -0.21 0.23
N ALA A 109 -3.02 0.09 -1.06
CA ALA A 109 -2.14 -0.64 -1.98
C ALA A 109 -0.67 -0.45 -1.62
N ALA A 110 -0.29 0.75 -1.25
CA ALA A 110 1.09 1.13 -0.93
C ALA A 110 1.52 0.75 0.49
N ARG A 111 0.65 0.16 1.32
CA ARG A 111 0.93 -0.09 2.74
C ARG A 111 1.54 1.12 3.43
N VAL A 112 0.91 2.26 3.20
CA VAL A 112 1.41 3.57 3.59
C VAL A 112 1.65 3.67 5.09
N GLU A 113 0.89 2.95 5.91
CA GLU A 113 1.07 2.91 7.35
C GLU A 113 2.49 2.53 7.78
N HIS A 114 3.14 1.65 7.02
CA HIS A 114 4.52 1.25 7.31
C HIS A 114 5.53 2.30 6.84
N HIS A 115 5.42 2.69 5.58
CA HIS A 115 6.37 3.61 4.95
C HIS A 115 6.21 5.04 5.47
N PHE A 116 4.97 5.48 5.69
CA PHE A 116 4.67 6.82 6.17
C PHE A 116 5.24 7.06 7.58
N ALA A 117 5.07 6.09 8.50
CA ALA A 117 5.66 6.19 9.83
C ALA A 117 7.20 6.28 9.78
N MET A 118 7.85 5.54 8.87
CA MET A 118 9.29 5.63 8.69
C MET A 118 9.72 6.98 8.12
N LEU A 119 9.00 7.51 7.12
CA LEU A 119 9.27 8.82 6.54
C LEU A 119 9.14 9.93 7.58
N ILE A 120 8.14 9.84 8.46
CA ILE A 120 8.00 10.77 9.60
C ILE A 120 9.22 10.67 10.54
N CYS A 121 9.71 9.47 10.85
CA CYS A 121 10.93 9.31 11.65
C CYS A 121 12.14 9.97 10.98
N PHE A 122 12.26 9.88 9.66
CA PHE A 122 13.35 10.51 8.92
C PHE A 122 13.26 12.04 8.92
N LEU A 123 12.04 12.57 8.98
CA LEU A 123 11.80 14.02 9.03
C LEU A 123 12.02 14.62 10.43
N LEU A 124 11.52 13.96 11.47
CA LEU A 124 11.37 14.56 12.80
C LEU A 124 12.47 14.18 13.80
N SER A 125 13.30 13.19 13.50
CA SER A 125 14.25 12.66 14.48
C SER A 125 15.69 12.69 13.99
N ASP A 126 16.54 13.36 14.75
CA ASP A 126 18.00 13.29 14.54
C ASP A 126 18.51 11.85 14.70
N ASN A 127 17.88 11.08 15.58
CA ASN A 127 18.12 9.65 15.76
C ASN A 127 17.06 8.79 15.03
N TRP A 128 16.88 9.04 13.74
CA TRP A 128 15.91 8.33 12.92
C TRP A 128 16.10 6.79 12.91
N ILE A 129 17.32 6.31 13.18
CA ILE A 129 17.61 4.86 13.25
C ILE A 129 16.83 4.22 14.40
N ALA A 130 16.80 4.85 15.57
CA ALA A 130 16.03 4.35 16.71
C ALA A 130 14.53 4.38 16.38
N GLY A 131 14.02 5.48 15.81
CA GLY A 131 12.64 5.62 15.37
C GLY A 131 12.24 4.52 14.37
N ALA A 132 13.05 4.29 13.33
CA ALA A 132 12.83 3.25 12.34
C ALA A 132 12.80 1.84 12.95
N LYS A 133 13.66 1.54 13.93
CA LYS A 133 13.64 0.27 14.68
C LYS A 133 12.34 0.11 15.47
N TRP A 134 11.87 1.15 16.13
CA TRP A 134 10.59 1.13 16.86
C TRP A 134 9.39 0.91 15.93
N VAL A 135 9.36 1.57 14.77
CA VAL A 135 8.33 1.34 13.75
C VAL A 135 8.34 -0.13 13.30
N GLN A 136 9.51 -0.69 12.99
CA GLN A 136 9.64 -2.10 12.59
C GLN A 136 9.18 -3.06 13.68
N LEU A 137 9.53 -2.79 14.94
CA LEU A 137 9.11 -3.59 16.07
C LEU A 137 7.60 -3.55 16.25
N ALA A 138 7.01 -2.34 16.22
CA ALA A 138 5.57 -2.15 16.33
C ALA A 138 4.80 -2.88 15.23
N ILE A 139 5.24 -2.77 13.98
CA ILE A 139 4.64 -3.47 12.83
C ILE A 139 4.62 -4.98 13.07
N ARG A 140 5.76 -5.56 13.47
CA ARG A 140 5.87 -7.00 13.71
C ARG A 140 5.02 -7.45 14.89
N PHE A 141 5.01 -6.66 15.96
CA PHE A 141 4.20 -6.94 17.14
C PHE A 141 2.71 -6.96 16.78
N TRP A 142 2.19 -5.90 16.15
CA TRP A 142 0.79 -5.80 15.78
C TRP A 142 0.40 -6.82 14.71
N ALA A 143 1.29 -7.13 13.76
CA ALA A 143 1.08 -8.22 12.81
C ALA A 143 0.99 -9.58 13.51
N GLY A 144 1.74 -9.79 14.58
CA GLY A 144 1.61 -10.97 15.44
C GLY A 144 0.27 -11.00 16.19
N VAL A 145 -0.08 -9.90 16.86
CA VAL A 145 -1.35 -9.76 17.61
C VAL A 145 -2.55 -9.96 16.70
N SER A 146 -2.55 -9.41 15.49
CA SER A 146 -3.65 -9.58 14.54
C SER A 146 -3.91 -11.05 14.17
N LYS A 147 -2.88 -11.88 14.22
CA LYS A 147 -2.98 -13.32 13.93
C LYS A 147 -3.61 -14.14 15.07
N LEU A 148 -3.73 -13.55 16.25
CA LEU A 148 -4.41 -14.19 17.39
C LEU A 148 -5.94 -14.03 17.32
N THR A 149 -6.45 -13.27 16.35
CA THR A 149 -7.89 -13.08 16.17
C THR A 149 -8.52 -14.28 15.47
N VAL A 150 -9.76 -14.61 15.84
CA VAL A 150 -10.54 -15.67 15.19
C VAL A 150 -10.68 -15.43 13.68
N ALA A 151 -10.81 -14.17 13.27
CA ALA A 151 -10.89 -13.79 11.87
C ALA A 151 -9.66 -14.24 11.04
N PHE A 152 -8.48 -14.32 11.65
CA PHE A 152 -7.27 -14.73 10.94
C PHE A 152 -7.31 -16.21 10.53
N ALA A 153 -8.00 -17.06 11.29
CA ALA A 153 -8.18 -18.47 10.95
C ALA A 153 -8.88 -18.65 9.58
N TYR A 154 -9.77 -17.71 9.20
CA TYR A 154 -10.42 -17.71 7.89
C TYR A 154 -9.57 -17.07 6.79
N VAL A 155 -8.72 -16.12 7.15
CA VAL A 155 -7.85 -15.41 6.18
C VAL A 155 -6.82 -16.35 5.57
N VAL A 156 -6.23 -17.25 6.37
CA VAL A 156 -5.18 -18.18 5.89
C VAL A 156 -5.68 -19.12 4.79
N PRO A 157 -6.81 -19.83 4.95
CA PRO A 157 -7.35 -20.67 3.87
C PRO A 157 -7.68 -19.90 2.61
N ILE A 158 -8.25 -18.68 2.73
CA ILE A 158 -8.55 -17.83 1.58
C ILE A 158 -7.27 -17.44 0.83
N MET A 159 -6.24 -16.99 1.54
CA MET A 159 -4.96 -16.64 0.93
C MET A 159 -4.31 -17.85 0.27
N THR A 160 -4.36 -19.01 0.90
CA THR A 160 -3.78 -20.25 0.38
C THR A 160 -4.56 -20.73 -0.85
N ALA A 161 -5.89 -20.69 -0.81
CA ALA A 161 -6.75 -21.08 -1.94
C ALA A 161 -6.53 -20.18 -3.17
N ASN A 162 -6.21 -18.90 -2.94
CA ASN A 162 -5.93 -17.93 -4.01
C ASN A 162 -4.48 -17.93 -4.50
N ASN A 163 -3.60 -18.75 -3.92
CA ASN A 163 -2.21 -18.82 -4.32
C ASN A 163 -2.09 -19.40 -5.74
N PRO A 164 -1.50 -18.64 -6.69
CA PRO A 164 -1.37 -19.10 -8.08
C PRO A 164 -0.44 -20.31 -8.25
N LEU A 165 0.42 -20.58 -7.27
CA LEU A 165 1.31 -21.74 -7.26
C LEU A 165 0.60 -23.01 -6.78
N LEU A 166 -0.50 -22.89 -6.04
CA LEU A 166 -1.29 -24.04 -5.56
C LEU A 166 -2.27 -24.50 -6.64
N LYS A 167 -1.75 -25.14 -7.69
CA LYS A 167 -2.56 -25.63 -8.81
C LYS A 167 -3.16 -27.01 -8.56
N ASN A 168 -2.66 -27.75 -7.57
CA ASN A 168 -3.13 -29.11 -7.28
C ASN A 168 -4.52 -29.04 -6.63
N GLU A 169 -5.51 -29.56 -7.37
CA GLU A 169 -6.92 -29.55 -6.94
C GLU A 169 -7.17 -30.40 -5.69
N ALA A 170 -6.47 -31.52 -5.54
CA ALA A 170 -6.60 -32.37 -4.36
C ALA A 170 -6.13 -31.67 -3.07
N LEU A 171 -5.07 -30.87 -3.16
CA LEU A 171 -4.60 -30.03 -2.05
C LEU A 171 -5.57 -28.88 -1.77
N ARG A 172 -6.10 -28.25 -2.82
CA ARG A 172 -7.09 -27.19 -2.67
C ARG A 172 -8.37 -27.67 -2.00
N LYS A 173 -8.87 -28.85 -2.38
CA LYS A 173 -10.06 -29.45 -1.77
C LYS A 173 -9.92 -29.66 -0.26
N ARG A 174 -8.69 -29.89 0.25
CA ARG A 174 -8.44 -30.03 1.70
C ARG A 174 -8.57 -28.72 2.47
N LEU A 175 -8.60 -27.59 1.80
CA LEU A 175 -8.81 -26.27 2.43
C LEU A 175 -10.31 -25.96 2.64
N PHE A 176 -11.21 -26.83 2.18
CA PHE A 176 -12.65 -26.61 2.23
C PHE A 176 -13.33 -27.66 3.11
N VAL A 177 -14.27 -27.21 3.91
CA VAL A 177 -15.22 -28.11 4.61
C VAL A 177 -16.19 -28.69 3.60
N SER A 178 -16.67 -27.85 2.66
CA SER A 178 -17.56 -28.21 1.59
C SER A 178 -17.07 -27.53 0.31
N TYR A 179 -16.39 -28.28 -0.55
CA TYR A 179 -15.85 -27.72 -1.79
C TYR A 179 -16.97 -27.48 -2.82
N PRO A 180 -17.05 -26.29 -3.48
CA PRO A 180 -16.19 -25.11 -3.34
C PRO A 180 -16.67 -24.07 -2.31
N ASP A 181 -17.73 -24.34 -1.55
CA ASP A 181 -18.57 -23.33 -0.90
C ASP A 181 -18.02 -22.82 0.44
N ALA A 182 -17.40 -23.69 1.25
CA ALA A 182 -16.94 -23.29 2.58
C ALA A 182 -15.51 -23.73 2.86
N LEU A 183 -14.66 -22.77 3.22
CA LEU A 183 -13.27 -23.01 3.64
C LEU A 183 -13.18 -23.50 5.10
N HIS A 184 -12.21 -24.34 5.38
CA HIS A 184 -11.83 -24.65 6.75
C HIS A 184 -11.28 -23.39 7.41
N PRO A 185 -11.72 -23.07 8.66
CA PRO A 185 -11.12 -22.00 9.46
C PRO A 185 -9.71 -22.35 9.91
#